data_bc7163fd7e45748770b6a91438722020
#
_entry.id   bc7163fd7e45748770b6a91438722020
#
_cell.length_a   1.000
_cell.length_b   1.000
_cell.length_c   1.000
_cell.angle_alpha   90.00
_cell.angle_beta   90.00
_cell.angle_gamma   90.00
#
_symmetry.space_group_name_H-M   'P 1'
#
loop_
_entity.id
_entity.type
_entity.pdbx_description
1 polymer ?
#
loop_
_entity_poly.entity_id
_entity_poly.type
_entity_poly.pdbx_seq_one_letter_code
_entity_poly.pdbx_strand_id
1 'polypeptide(L)'
;MSTLKKLAGQTAVYGLTNIVGRLLNYLLVPYYTYLFDPKENAPIQIVYAWIPFLSIIYTYGMETAFFRFAQEPAKRIQVINTSSLSLLLSSIFFTLLMFIFYRPLASFMSISQHPEYVMYCALILMFDTLVVIPFAQLRLQNKPMKYGMFKILNILINIGLNVFFLSICPALIKNGYNWINAMCNPTIGVGYIFISNLIASGVTCIMLLPQWRQIQWKLDIVLWKEIMRYSTPLIIVGLAGMVNETLDRAFFLPHFLSYTNTNDINHAIGVYGNVYKLSILITLFIQAFRLGAEPFFFQHAAHADAKIMYARIMKYFVMLLSIMFLAVAMYLNVWKYFLRKPSYWEALPTVVPLLIANIFLGVYYNLTIWFKLTNQTKIGARITLITAALSFILNIVLIPLLGYYGSAIATMVCYGVQMVVCYQWGKKYYAIPYAVKKLSAIFILALLFYGVYWGFVKYIISPNDMYDLNKNALLLATGLLLLYTYILYRIERIYIKKLFSKNNA
;
A
#
# COMPACT_ATOMS: atom_id res chain seq x y z
N MET A 1 -19.58 6.08 -29.48
CA MET A 1 -19.31 5.90 -28.05
C MET A 1 -18.96 7.26 -27.49
N SER A 2 -19.64 7.75 -26.44
CA SER A 2 -19.36 9.05 -25.87
C SER A 2 -17.92 9.08 -25.32
N THR A 3 -17.24 10.22 -25.45
CA THR A 3 -15.85 10.47 -24.96
C THR A 3 -15.69 10.06 -23.50
N LEU A 4 -16.74 10.21 -22.72
CA LEU A 4 -16.83 9.78 -21.30
C LEU A 4 -16.73 8.27 -21.11
N LYS A 5 -17.39 7.47 -21.98
CA LYS A 5 -17.34 5.99 -21.89
C LYS A 5 -15.95 5.47 -22.24
N LYS A 6 -15.27 6.12 -23.19
CA LYS A 6 -13.87 5.82 -23.55
C LYS A 6 -12.91 6.16 -22.41
N LEU A 7 -13.08 7.34 -21.79
CA LEU A 7 -12.26 7.77 -20.65
C LEU A 7 -12.43 6.86 -19.42
N ALA A 8 -13.70 6.50 -19.11
CA ALA A 8 -14.00 5.57 -18.01
C ALA A 8 -13.38 4.19 -18.24
N GLY A 9 -13.46 3.67 -19.48
CA GLY A 9 -12.82 2.40 -19.84
C GLY A 9 -11.29 2.45 -19.72
N GLN A 10 -10.64 3.52 -20.14
CA GLN A 10 -9.19 3.69 -20.00
C GLN A 10 -8.77 3.78 -18.54
N THR A 11 -9.48 4.57 -17.73
CA THR A 11 -9.21 4.69 -16.29
C THR A 11 -9.39 3.34 -15.59
N ALA A 12 -10.39 2.57 -15.98
CA ALA A 12 -10.60 1.22 -15.46
C ALA A 12 -9.43 0.28 -15.77
N VAL A 13 -8.87 0.32 -16.99
CA VAL A 13 -7.70 -0.51 -17.36
C VAL A 13 -6.48 -0.11 -16.52
N TYR A 14 -6.17 1.19 -16.37
CA TYR A 14 -5.05 1.63 -15.52
C TYR A 14 -5.24 1.20 -14.06
N GLY A 15 -6.45 1.37 -13.54
CA GLY A 15 -6.78 0.99 -12.17
C GLY A 15 -6.72 -0.52 -11.93
N LEU A 16 -7.34 -1.29 -12.81
CA LEU A 16 -7.34 -2.76 -12.73
C LEU A 16 -5.92 -3.33 -12.81
N THR A 17 -5.08 -2.81 -13.70
CA THR A 17 -3.67 -3.22 -13.81
C THR A 17 -2.92 -3.03 -12.49
N ASN A 18 -3.12 -1.90 -11.81
CA ASN A 18 -2.46 -1.64 -10.53
C ASN A 18 -2.99 -2.56 -9.41
N ILE A 19 -4.29 -2.85 -9.39
CA ILE A 19 -4.88 -3.77 -8.40
C ILE A 19 -4.39 -5.20 -8.63
N VAL A 20 -4.43 -5.67 -9.88
CA VAL A 20 -3.92 -7.01 -10.25
C VAL A 20 -2.46 -7.14 -9.90
N GLY A 21 -1.65 -6.11 -10.19
CA GLY A 21 -0.24 -6.09 -9.83
C GLY A 21 0.00 -6.24 -8.32
N ARG A 22 -0.76 -5.52 -7.51
CA ARG A 22 -0.66 -5.63 -6.04
C ARG A 22 -1.13 -6.99 -5.53
N LEU A 23 -2.20 -7.54 -6.11
CA LEU A 23 -2.69 -8.87 -5.76
C LEU A 23 -1.66 -9.96 -6.09
N LEU A 24 -1.04 -9.90 -7.26
CA LEU A 24 0.01 -10.85 -7.66
C LEU A 24 1.22 -10.79 -6.73
N ASN A 25 1.70 -9.58 -6.37
CA ASN A 25 2.77 -9.43 -5.39
C ASN A 25 2.35 -9.90 -3.98
N TYR A 26 1.09 -9.73 -3.61
CA TYR A 26 0.54 -10.25 -2.36
C TYR A 26 0.60 -11.78 -2.30
N LEU A 27 0.40 -12.47 -3.42
CA LEU A 27 0.49 -13.94 -3.51
C LEU A 27 1.92 -14.47 -3.32
N LEU A 28 2.97 -13.64 -3.39
CA LEU A 28 4.34 -14.02 -3.03
C LEU A 28 4.54 -14.18 -1.53
N VAL A 29 3.65 -13.64 -0.68
CA VAL A 29 3.78 -13.73 0.78
C VAL A 29 3.75 -15.18 1.30
N PRO A 30 2.77 -16.03 0.94
CA PRO A 30 2.79 -17.44 1.30
C PRO A 30 4.06 -18.15 0.82
N TYR A 31 4.56 -17.81 -0.36
CA TYR A 31 5.76 -18.38 -0.92
C TYR A 31 7.00 -18.03 -0.09
N TYR A 32 7.18 -16.75 0.26
CA TYR A 32 8.33 -16.33 1.08
C TYR A 32 8.26 -16.86 2.52
N THR A 33 7.06 -16.89 3.11
CA THR A 33 6.89 -17.42 4.48
C THR A 33 6.96 -18.96 4.54
N TYR A 34 6.87 -19.65 3.41
CA TYR A 34 7.19 -21.07 3.28
C TYR A 34 8.70 -21.31 3.25
N LEU A 35 9.44 -20.52 2.46
CA LEU A 35 10.87 -20.72 2.25
C LEU A 35 11.71 -20.21 3.43
N PHE A 36 11.43 -19.02 3.93
CA PHE A 36 12.25 -18.31 4.90
C PHE A 36 11.63 -18.28 6.29
N ASP A 37 12.48 -18.28 7.32
CA ASP A 37 12.07 -17.98 8.68
C ASP A 37 11.91 -16.48 8.93
N PRO A 38 11.21 -16.05 9.99
CA PRO A 38 11.00 -14.62 10.26
C PRO A 38 12.30 -13.81 10.28
N LYS A 39 13.37 -14.32 10.88
CA LYS A 39 14.68 -13.64 10.96
C LYS A 39 15.28 -13.38 9.57
N GLU A 40 15.23 -14.37 8.70
CA GLU A 40 15.71 -14.27 7.31
C GLU A 40 14.84 -13.34 6.47
N ASN A 41 13.56 -13.24 6.80
CA ASN A 41 12.58 -12.42 6.10
C ASN A 41 12.65 -10.94 6.51
N ALA A 42 13.24 -10.60 7.67
CA ALA A 42 13.30 -9.24 8.19
C ALA A 42 13.94 -8.23 7.21
N PRO A 43 15.09 -8.52 6.58
CA PRO A 43 15.68 -7.58 5.61
C PRO A 43 14.72 -7.24 4.46
N ILE A 44 13.89 -8.20 4.03
CA ILE A 44 12.85 -7.93 3.01
C ILE A 44 11.87 -6.88 3.51
N GLN A 45 11.37 -7.05 4.75
CA GLN A 45 10.38 -6.12 5.31
C GLN A 45 10.97 -4.72 5.47
N ILE A 46 12.23 -4.62 5.93
CA ILE A 46 12.93 -3.35 6.12
C ILE A 46 13.17 -2.65 4.79
N VAL A 47 13.82 -3.31 3.83
CA VAL A 47 14.17 -2.69 2.54
C VAL A 47 12.93 -2.30 1.75
N TYR A 48 11.91 -3.18 1.67
CA TYR A 48 10.67 -2.84 0.98
C TYR A 48 9.83 -1.77 1.71
N ALA A 49 10.05 -1.54 3.00
CA ALA A 49 9.46 -0.39 3.71
C ALA A 49 10.20 0.92 3.41
N TRP A 50 11.52 0.88 3.13
CA TRP A 50 12.30 2.05 2.71
C TRP A 50 12.08 2.45 1.25
N ILE A 51 11.82 1.48 0.34
CA ILE A 51 11.65 1.75 -1.10
C ILE A 51 10.60 2.85 -1.39
N PRO A 52 9.36 2.84 -0.85
CA PRO A 52 8.38 3.90 -1.10
C PRO A 52 8.85 5.28 -0.61
N PHE A 53 9.54 5.32 0.54
CA PHE A 53 10.09 6.54 1.09
C PHE A 53 11.19 7.12 0.19
N LEU A 54 12.17 6.31 -0.18
CA LEU A 54 13.26 6.68 -1.08
C LEU A 54 12.75 7.02 -2.49
N SER A 55 11.72 6.33 -2.98
CA SER A 55 11.09 6.59 -4.28
C SER A 55 10.56 8.03 -4.38
N ILE A 56 10.05 8.60 -3.28
CA ILE A 56 9.61 10.01 -3.25
C ILE A 56 10.81 10.94 -3.42
N ILE A 57 11.95 10.61 -2.82
CA ILE A 57 13.19 11.40 -2.96
C ILE A 57 13.73 11.30 -4.39
N TYR A 58 13.75 10.10 -4.97
CA TYR A 58 14.23 9.88 -6.33
C TYR A 58 13.36 10.53 -7.40
N THR A 59 12.03 10.53 -7.22
CA THR A 59 11.07 11.06 -8.21
C THR A 59 10.63 12.49 -7.91
N TYR A 60 10.81 12.97 -6.68
CA TYR A 60 10.48 14.31 -6.16
C TYR A 60 9.19 14.92 -6.73
N GLY A 61 8.15 14.08 -6.90
CA GLY A 61 6.83 14.52 -7.39
C GLY A 61 6.79 14.86 -8.87
N MET A 62 7.83 14.51 -9.64
CA MET A 62 7.96 14.84 -11.06
C MET A 62 6.81 14.32 -11.93
N GLU A 63 6.25 13.16 -11.62
CA GLU A 63 5.12 12.62 -12.37
C GLU A 63 3.88 13.52 -12.29
N THR A 64 3.57 14.03 -11.11
CA THR A 64 2.43 14.95 -10.92
C THR A 64 2.67 16.29 -11.62
N ALA A 65 3.89 16.80 -11.53
CA ALA A 65 4.29 18.02 -12.23
C ALA A 65 4.24 17.81 -13.74
N PHE A 66 4.76 16.70 -14.24
CA PHE A 66 4.69 16.35 -15.66
C PHE A 66 3.26 16.44 -16.19
N PHE A 67 2.27 15.80 -15.53
CA PHE A 67 0.88 15.89 -15.98
C PHE A 67 0.32 17.29 -15.94
N ARG A 68 0.74 18.13 -15.01
CA ARG A 68 0.30 19.53 -14.97
C ARG A 68 0.86 20.36 -16.13
N PHE A 69 2.18 20.31 -16.35
CA PHE A 69 2.85 21.15 -17.35
C PHE A 69 2.71 20.62 -18.77
N ALA A 70 2.54 19.30 -18.98
CA ALA A 70 2.34 18.70 -20.30
C ALA A 70 0.92 18.87 -20.88
N GLN A 71 0.00 19.55 -20.17
CA GLN A 71 -1.33 19.88 -20.69
C GLN A 71 -1.25 20.85 -21.89
N GLU A 72 -0.27 21.76 -21.90
CA GLU A 72 -0.05 22.70 -23.00
C GLU A 72 0.63 21.95 -24.16
N PRO A 73 -0.03 21.79 -25.34
CA PRO A 73 0.56 21.05 -26.46
C PRO A 73 1.89 21.63 -26.96
N ALA A 74 2.01 22.96 -26.96
CA ALA A 74 3.20 23.66 -27.42
C ALA A 74 4.44 23.40 -26.57
N LYS A 75 4.29 23.22 -25.26
CA LYS A 75 5.39 22.96 -24.32
C LYS A 75 5.63 21.47 -24.03
N ARG A 76 4.77 20.60 -24.53
CA ARG A 76 4.79 19.17 -24.18
C ARG A 76 6.14 18.51 -24.40
N ILE A 77 6.79 18.74 -25.55
CA ILE A 77 8.11 18.15 -25.87
C ILE A 77 9.17 18.67 -24.90
N GLN A 78 9.16 19.97 -24.58
CA GLN A 78 10.10 20.57 -23.63
C GLN A 78 9.91 19.98 -22.22
N VAL A 79 8.66 19.80 -21.79
CA VAL A 79 8.33 19.17 -20.48
C VAL A 79 8.81 17.72 -20.45
N ILE A 80 8.60 16.92 -21.51
CA ILE A 80 9.10 15.55 -21.63
C ILE A 80 10.61 15.52 -21.49
N ASN A 81 11.32 16.34 -22.28
CA ASN A 81 12.79 16.40 -22.30
C ASN A 81 13.35 16.79 -20.92
N THR A 82 12.85 17.91 -20.37
CA THR A 82 13.31 18.47 -19.10
C THR A 82 13.04 17.51 -17.95
N SER A 83 11.83 16.92 -17.86
CA SER A 83 11.48 15.99 -16.78
C SER A 83 12.27 14.68 -16.85
N SER A 84 12.44 14.11 -18.06
CA SER A 84 13.20 12.87 -18.25
C SER A 84 14.67 13.06 -17.93
N LEU A 85 15.29 14.14 -18.42
CA LEU A 85 16.69 14.42 -18.16
C LEU A 85 16.93 14.74 -16.67
N SER A 86 16.03 15.47 -16.04
CA SER A 86 16.09 15.76 -14.61
C SER A 86 16.08 14.47 -13.78
N LEU A 87 15.13 13.54 -14.06
CA LEU A 87 15.06 12.25 -13.37
C LEU A 87 16.28 11.36 -13.67
N LEU A 88 16.81 11.38 -14.88
CA LEU A 88 18.03 10.64 -15.21
C LEU A 88 19.21 11.12 -14.36
N LEU A 89 19.48 12.43 -14.37
CA LEU A 89 20.63 13.00 -13.65
C LEU A 89 20.50 12.82 -12.14
N SER A 90 19.30 13.08 -11.58
CA SER A 90 19.06 12.90 -10.15
C SER A 90 19.10 11.44 -9.71
N SER A 91 18.56 10.51 -10.51
CA SER A 91 18.61 9.09 -10.17
C SER A 91 20.03 8.54 -10.19
N ILE A 92 20.87 8.94 -11.17
CA ILE A 92 22.29 8.59 -11.18
C ILE A 92 22.98 9.18 -9.94
N PHE A 93 22.76 10.46 -9.64
CA PHE A 93 23.34 11.13 -8.47
C PHE A 93 22.99 10.40 -7.17
N PHE A 94 21.72 10.13 -6.91
CA PHE A 94 21.29 9.45 -5.69
C PHE A 94 21.78 8.00 -5.62
N THR A 95 21.84 7.30 -6.75
CA THR A 95 22.38 5.93 -6.82
C THR A 95 23.87 5.91 -6.50
N LEU A 96 24.67 6.83 -7.07
CA LEU A 96 26.08 6.98 -6.73
C LEU A 96 26.27 7.32 -5.25
N LEU A 97 25.44 8.23 -4.71
CA LEU A 97 25.47 8.55 -3.29
C LEU A 97 25.21 7.31 -2.42
N MET A 98 24.16 6.53 -2.76
CA MET A 98 23.87 5.28 -2.05
C MET A 98 25.00 4.24 -2.19
N PHE A 99 25.69 4.18 -3.33
CA PHE A 99 26.85 3.29 -3.52
C PHE A 99 28.06 3.73 -2.69
N ILE A 100 28.32 5.04 -2.60
CA ILE A 100 29.42 5.56 -1.76
C ILE A 100 29.15 5.26 -0.27
N PHE A 101 27.91 5.44 0.15
CA PHE A 101 27.49 5.30 1.56
C PHE A 101 26.76 3.99 1.87
N TYR A 102 26.93 2.92 1.06
CA TYR A 102 26.14 1.70 1.21
C TYR A 102 26.30 1.02 2.58
N ARG A 103 27.52 1.00 3.15
CA ARG A 103 27.76 0.43 4.48
C ARG A 103 27.14 1.26 5.62
N PRO A 104 27.36 2.58 5.73
CA PRO A 104 26.66 3.43 6.70
C PRO A 104 25.14 3.36 6.57
N LEU A 105 24.60 3.35 5.32
CA LEU A 105 23.18 3.21 5.09
C LEU A 105 22.65 1.85 5.52
N ALA A 106 23.38 0.76 5.27
CA ALA A 106 23.01 -0.57 5.73
C ALA A 106 22.95 -0.64 7.27
N SER A 107 23.90 0.00 7.95
CA SER A 107 23.89 0.12 9.41
C SER A 107 22.69 0.94 9.89
N PHE A 108 22.43 2.09 9.28
CA PHE A 108 21.26 2.91 9.57
C PHE A 108 19.93 2.19 9.33
N MET A 109 19.86 1.36 8.30
CA MET A 109 18.69 0.53 8.00
C MET A 109 18.61 -0.76 8.82
N SER A 110 19.56 -0.98 9.74
CA SER A 110 19.66 -2.21 10.56
C SER A 110 19.78 -3.51 9.77
N ILE A 111 20.44 -3.45 8.61
CA ILE A 111 20.74 -4.59 7.71
C ILE A 111 22.25 -4.72 7.47
N SER A 112 23.08 -4.41 8.47
CA SER A 112 24.55 -4.39 8.37
C SER A 112 25.17 -5.71 7.93
N GLN A 113 24.47 -6.85 8.12
CA GLN A 113 24.93 -8.16 7.68
C GLN A 113 24.85 -8.34 6.15
N HIS A 114 23.99 -7.54 5.48
CA HIS A 114 23.73 -7.60 4.05
C HIS A 114 23.78 -6.21 3.40
N PRO A 115 24.94 -5.53 3.43
CA PRO A 115 25.07 -4.16 2.91
C PRO A 115 24.84 -4.09 1.38
N GLU A 116 25.01 -5.21 0.66
CA GLU A 116 24.70 -5.34 -0.76
C GLU A 116 23.21 -5.09 -1.09
N TYR A 117 22.30 -5.30 -0.14
CA TYR A 117 20.87 -5.03 -0.39
C TYR A 117 20.57 -3.53 -0.59
N VAL A 118 21.39 -2.65 0.01
CA VAL A 118 21.32 -1.20 -0.25
C VAL A 118 21.68 -0.89 -1.70
N MET A 119 22.68 -1.59 -2.27
CA MET A 119 23.08 -1.42 -3.66
C MET A 119 22.00 -1.93 -4.63
N TYR A 120 21.39 -3.09 -4.32
CA TYR A 120 20.25 -3.58 -5.11
C TYR A 120 19.06 -2.62 -5.04
N CYS A 121 18.74 -2.11 -3.84
CA CYS A 121 17.69 -1.12 -3.64
C CYS A 121 17.94 0.16 -4.48
N ALA A 122 19.17 0.67 -4.47
CA ALA A 122 19.56 1.85 -5.25
C ALA A 122 19.36 1.66 -6.76
N LEU A 123 19.76 0.50 -7.29
CA LEU A 123 19.59 0.16 -8.71
C LEU A 123 18.11 -0.03 -9.07
N ILE A 124 17.32 -0.69 -8.21
CA ILE A 124 15.87 -0.83 -8.39
C ILE A 124 15.23 0.56 -8.47
N LEU A 125 15.52 1.44 -7.51
CA LEU A 125 15.01 2.82 -7.47
C LEU A 125 15.43 3.62 -8.71
N MET A 126 16.66 3.45 -9.19
CA MET A 126 17.14 4.08 -10.42
C MET A 126 16.29 3.66 -11.62
N PHE A 127 16.17 2.35 -11.87
CA PHE A 127 15.38 1.87 -13.01
C PHE A 127 13.90 2.24 -12.89
N ASP A 128 13.31 2.12 -11.68
CA ASP A 128 11.92 2.51 -11.44
C ASP A 128 11.69 4.01 -11.64
N THR A 129 12.67 4.86 -11.31
CA THR A 129 12.62 6.31 -11.56
C THR A 129 12.71 6.64 -13.05
N LEU A 130 13.59 5.96 -13.79
CA LEU A 130 13.75 6.16 -15.23
C LEU A 130 12.48 5.83 -16.01
N VAL A 131 11.66 4.90 -15.57
CA VAL A 131 10.42 4.53 -16.26
C VAL A 131 9.22 5.42 -15.92
N VAL A 132 9.34 6.35 -14.95
CA VAL A 132 8.21 7.21 -14.50
C VAL A 132 7.67 8.05 -15.65
N ILE A 133 8.52 8.82 -16.35
CA ILE A 133 8.08 9.69 -17.46
C ILE A 133 7.64 8.89 -18.68
N PRO A 134 8.35 7.83 -19.13
CA PRO A 134 7.85 6.93 -20.16
C PRO A 134 6.45 6.36 -19.90
N PHE A 135 6.17 5.90 -18.68
CA PHE A 135 4.82 5.46 -18.30
C PHE A 135 3.81 6.62 -18.29
N ALA A 136 4.20 7.81 -17.82
CA ALA A 136 3.35 9.00 -17.87
C ALA A 136 3.05 9.42 -19.32
N GLN A 137 4.01 9.30 -20.24
CA GLN A 137 3.79 9.52 -21.68
C GLN A 137 2.77 8.54 -22.27
N LEU A 138 2.87 7.25 -21.95
CA LEU A 138 1.87 6.26 -22.41
C LEU A 138 0.47 6.61 -21.94
N ARG A 139 0.32 7.12 -20.70
CA ARG A 139 -0.98 7.59 -20.19
C ARG A 139 -1.45 8.86 -20.91
N LEU A 140 -0.56 9.82 -21.15
CA LEU A 140 -0.87 11.05 -21.87
C LEU A 140 -1.27 10.76 -23.34
N GLN A 141 -0.67 9.73 -23.95
CA GLN A 141 -0.98 9.26 -25.30
C GLN A 141 -2.22 8.36 -25.36
N ASN A 142 -2.92 8.13 -24.24
CA ASN A 142 -4.08 7.24 -24.14
C ASN A 142 -3.80 5.80 -24.64
N LYS A 143 -2.66 5.22 -24.24
CA LYS A 143 -2.25 3.85 -24.57
C LYS A 143 -2.35 2.88 -23.36
N PRO A 144 -3.57 2.66 -22.79
CA PRO A 144 -3.73 1.91 -21.55
C PRO A 144 -3.29 0.45 -21.66
N MET A 145 -3.48 -0.19 -22.84
CA MET A 145 -3.10 -1.60 -23.04
C MET A 145 -1.58 -1.78 -22.99
N LYS A 146 -0.80 -0.89 -23.63
CA LYS A 146 0.68 -0.96 -23.55
C LYS A 146 1.17 -0.70 -22.13
N TYR A 147 0.60 0.27 -21.44
CA TYR A 147 0.88 0.53 -20.03
C TYR A 147 0.63 -0.71 -19.17
N GLY A 148 -0.57 -1.30 -19.29
CA GLY A 148 -0.96 -2.49 -18.53
C GLY A 148 -0.08 -3.69 -18.83
N MET A 149 0.19 -3.96 -20.12
CA MET A 149 1.03 -5.06 -20.56
C MET A 149 2.45 -4.95 -19.95
N PHE A 150 3.10 -3.79 -20.01
CA PHE A 150 4.44 -3.63 -19.45
C PHE A 150 4.46 -3.77 -17.91
N LYS A 151 3.45 -3.25 -17.22
CA LYS A 151 3.31 -3.44 -15.77
C LYS A 151 3.10 -4.90 -15.37
N ILE A 152 2.22 -5.61 -16.07
CA ILE A 152 1.95 -7.03 -15.79
C ILE A 152 3.19 -7.88 -16.13
N LEU A 153 3.87 -7.60 -17.24
CA LEU A 153 5.07 -8.33 -17.63
C LEU A 153 6.21 -8.13 -16.62
N ASN A 154 6.41 -6.91 -16.09
CA ASN A 154 7.35 -6.65 -14.99
C ASN A 154 7.08 -7.58 -13.80
N ILE A 155 5.81 -7.69 -13.39
CA ILE A 155 5.42 -8.51 -12.23
C ILE A 155 5.61 -10.00 -12.54
N LEU A 156 5.25 -10.46 -13.74
CA LEU A 156 5.43 -11.86 -14.13
C LEU A 156 6.91 -12.24 -14.20
N ILE A 157 7.77 -11.35 -14.71
CA ILE A 157 9.23 -11.56 -14.72
C ILE A 157 9.74 -11.64 -13.28
N ASN A 158 9.33 -10.72 -12.40
CA ASN A 158 9.73 -10.76 -11.00
C ASN A 158 9.30 -12.06 -10.32
N ILE A 159 8.04 -12.48 -10.46
CA ILE A 159 7.53 -13.74 -9.90
C ILE A 159 8.28 -14.94 -10.49
N GLY A 160 8.42 -14.99 -11.81
CA GLY A 160 9.11 -16.10 -12.50
C GLY A 160 10.56 -16.26 -12.05
N LEU A 161 11.30 -15.16 -11.93
CA LEU A 161 12.67 -15.16 -11.42
C LEU A 161 12.77 -15.55 -9.95
N ASN A 162 11.80 -15.11 -9.10
CA ASN A 162 11.75 -15.57 -7.72
C ASN A 162 11.56 -17.09 -7.64
N VAL A 163 10.63 -17.65 -8.40
CA VAL A 163 10.42 -19.10 -8.44
C VAL A 163 11.65 -19.82 -9.01
N PHE A 164 12.25 -19.26 -10.04
CA PHE A 164 13.47 -19.83 -10.65
C PHE A 164 14.61 -19.90 -9.64
N PHE A 165 15.01 -18.77 -9.05
CA PHE A 165 16.17 -18.71 -8.15
C PHE A 165 15.92 -19.40 -6.80
N LEU A 166 14.73 -19.31 -6.25
CA LEU A 166 14.44 -19.79 -4.91
C LEU A 166 13.93 -21.24 -4.85
N SER A 167 13.41 -21.79 -5.95
CA SER A 167 12.88 -23.17 -5.98
C SER A 167 13.53 -24.02 -7.07
N ILE A 168 13.54 -23.55 -8.32
CA ILE A 168 14.03 -24.37 -9.45
C ILE A 168 15.53 -24.57 -9.37
N CYS A 169 16.31 -23.51 -9.16
CA CYS A 169 17.77 -23.60 -9.04
C CYS A 169 18.22 -24.56 -7.91
N PRO A 170 17.75 -24.42 -6.66
CA PRO A 170 18.12 -25.35 -5.60
C PRO A 170 17.73 -26.81 -5.90
N ALA A 171 16.58 -27.04 -6.54
CA ALA A 171 16.14 -28.37 -6.95
C ALA A 171 17.07 -28.98 -8.02
N LEU A 172 17.50 -28.19 -9.01
CA LEU A 172 18.45 -28.64 -10.05
C LEU A 172 19.82 -28.95 -9.47
N ILE A 173 20.32 -28.12 -8.55
CA ILE A 173 21.60 -28.38 -7.86
C ILE A 173 21.53 -29.70 -7.09
N LYS A 174 20.42 -29.92 -6.34
CA LYS A 174 20.22 -31.17 -5.59
C LYS A 174 20.16 -32.39 -6.49
N ASN A 175 19.69 -32.25 -7.72
CA ASN A 175 19.63 -33.32 -8.72
C ASN A 175 20.93 -33.50 -9.50
N GLY A 176 22.02 -32.80 -9.14
CA GLY A 176 23.35 -33.00 -9.71
C GLY A 176 23.66 -32.22 -10.99
N TYR A 177 22.82 -31.24 -11.38
CA TYR A 177 23.08 -30.40 -12.55
C TYR A 177 24.08 -29.27 -12.24
N ASN A 178 25.39 -29.58 -12.25
CA ASN A 178 26.45 -28.66 -11.81
C ASN A 178 26.59 -27.38 -12.65
N TRP A 179 26.14 -27.37 -13.90
CA TRP A 179 26.19 -26.18 -14.76
C TRP A 179 25.37 -25.00 -14.17
N ILE A 180 24.31 -25.29 -13.36
CA ILE A 180 23.46 -24.27 -12.77
C ILE A 180 24.20 -23.50 -11.67
N ASN A 181 25.26 -24.05 -11.06
CA ASN A 181 26.03 -23.38 -10.02
C ASN A 181 26.72 -22.10 -10.53
N ALA A 182 26.94 -21.97 -11.86
CA ALA A 182 27.43 -20.74 -12.46
C ALA A 182 26.41 -19.60 -12.43
N MET A 183 25.11 -19.94 -12.41
CA MET A 183 24.00 -18.96 -12.40
C MET A 183 23.36 -18.78 -11.02
N CYS A 184 23.48 -19.78 -10.17
CA CYS A 184 22.79 -19.84 -8.88
C CYS A 184 23.75 -20.19 -7.76
N ASN A 185 23.89 -19.26 -6.81
CA ASN A 185 24.61 -19.51 -5.56
C ASN A 185 23.61 -19.58 -4.40
N PRO A 186 23.41 -20.76 -3.77
CA PRO A 186 22.45 -20.93 -2.67
C PRO A 186 22.69 -20.00 -1.47
N THR A 187 23.93 -19.52 -1.29
CA THR A 187 24.30 -18.64 -0.18
C THR A 187 23.67 -17.25 -0.26
N ILE A 188 23.20 -16.83 -1.46
CA ILE A 188 22.54 -15.53 -1.67
C ILE A 188 21.15 -15.50 -0.98
N GLY A 189 20.48 -16.65 -0.90
CA GLY A 189 19.21 -16.79 -0.17
C GLY A 189 18.18 -15.69 -0.51
N VAL A 190 17.80 -14.92 0.49
CA VAL A 190 16.85 -13.79 0.40
C VAL A 190 17.27 -12.73 -0.64
N GLY A 191 18.57 -12.58 -0.90
CA GLY A 191 19.08 -11.62 -1.89
C GLY A 191 18.52 -11.81 -3.29
N TYR A 192 18.13 -13.04 -3.65
CA TYR A 192 17.49 -13.32 -4.94
C TYR A 192 16.15 -12.61 -5.13
N ILE A 193 15.46 -12.25 -4.07
CA ILE A 193 14.22 -11.46 -4.15
C ILE A 193 14.53 -10.06 -4.72
N PHE A 194 15.62 -9.44 -4.24
CA PHE A 194 16.04 -8.13 -4.73
C PHE A 194 16.64 -8.23 -6.15
N ILE A 195 17.41 -9.26 -6.45
CA ILE A 195 17.96 -9.52 -7.79
C ILE A 195 16.82 -9.72 -8.80
N SER A 196 15.82 -10.51 -8.47
CA SER A 196 14.64 -10.74 -9.32
C SER A 196 13.90 -9.43 -9.63
N ASN A 197 13.70 -8.59 -8.61
CA ASN A 197 13.07 -7.28 -8.77
C ASN A 197 13.95 -6.34 -9.62
N LEU A 198 15.26 -6.33 -9.38
CA LEU A 198 16.23 -5.55 -10.15
C LEU A 198 16.19 -5.90 -11.64
N ILE A 199 16.22 -7.20 -11.96
CA ILE A 199 16.15 -7.68 -13.36
C ILE A 199 14.79 -7.27 -13.97
N ALA A 200 13.68 -7.44 -13.26
CA ALA A 200 12.36 -7.06 -13.74
C ALA A 200 12.26 -5.55 -14.03
N SER A 201 12.79 -4.69 -13.14
CA SER A 201 12.84 -3.24 -13.35
C SER A 201 13.76 -2.86 -14.50
N GLY A 202 14.93 -3.52 -14.66
CA GLY A 202 15.84 -3.32 -15.76
C GLY A 202 15.22 -3.71 -17.11
N VAL A 203 14.57 -4.87 -17.20
CA VAL A 203 13.83 -5.30 -18.41
C VAL A 203 12.72 -4.30 -18.74
N THR A 204 11.99 -3.80 -17.75
CA THR A 204 10.95 -2.78 -17.97
C THR A 204 11.53 -1.49 -18.54
N CYS A 205 12.70 -1.07 -18.06
CA CYS A 205 13.42 0.08 -18.59
C CYS A 205 13.81 -0.14 -20.07
N ILE A 206 14.31 -1.31 -20.41
CA ILE A 206 14.66 -1.70 -21.80
C ILE A 206 13.41 -1.68 -22.70
N MET A 207 12.28 -2.22 -22.24
CA MET A 207 11.02 -2.25 -22.98
C MET A 207 10.46 -0.82 -23.25
N LEU A 208 10.81 0.14 -22.43
CA LEU A 208 10.41 1.55 -22.57
C LEU A 208 11.44 2.41 -23.32
N LEU A 209 12.55 1.83 -23.83
CA LEU A 209 13.53 2.55 -24.66
C LEU A 209 12.93 3.29 -25.88
N PRO A 210 11.87 2.78 -26.57
CA PRO A 210 11.23 3.54 -27.65
C PRO A 210 10.71 4.91 -27.24
N GLN A 211 10.27 5.09 -25.96
CA GLN A 211 9.86 6.36 -25.42
C GLN A 211 11.06 7.27 -25.15
N TRP A 212 12.19 6.70 -24.73
CA TRP A 212 13.43 7.41 -24.52
C TRP A 212 14.06 7.92 -25.82
N ARG A 213 13.95 7.20 -26.94
CA ARG A 213 14.46 7.60 -28.26
C ARG A 213 13.80 8.88 -28.78
N GLN A 214 12.63 9.24 -28.29
CA GLN A 214 11.92 10.46 -28.67
C GLN A 214 12.39 11.69 -27.89
N ILE A 215 13.26 11.51 -26.87
CA ILE A 215 13.72 12.59 -25.99
C ILE A 215 14.90 13.30 -26.67
N GLN A 216 14.76 14.60 -26.83
CA GLN A 216 15.87 15.47 -27.18
C GLN A 216 16.62 15.82 -25.89
N TRP A 217 17.89 15.55 -25.81
CA TRP A 217 18.72 15.75 -24.62
C TRP A 217 18.96 17.23 -24.30
N LYS A 218 17.88 18.00 -24.12
CA LYS A 218 17.89 19.42 -23.82
C LYS A 218 17.17 19.68 -22.52
N LEU A 219 17.90 20.21 -21.53
CA LEU A 219 17.34 20.66 -20.26
C LEU A 219 16.99 22.15 -20.36
N ASP A 220 15.72 22.48 -20.25
CA ASP A 220 15.28 23.88 -20.09
C ASP A 220 15.32 24.22 -18.60
N ILE A 221 16.30 25.01 -18.20
CA ILE A 221 16.54 25.39 -16.80
C ILE A 221 15.40 26.26 -16.24
N VAL A 222 14.80 27.12 -17.08
CA VAL A 222 13.69 27.99 -16.65
C VAL A 222 12.47 27.15 -16.35
N LEU A 223 12.09 26.29 -17.28
CA LEU A 223 10.99 25.32 -17.09
C LEU A 223 11.27 24.37 -15.92
N TRP A 224 12.51 23.91 -15.77
CA TRP A 224 12.90 23.04 -14.66
C TRP A 224 12.68 23.72 -13.30
N LYS A 225 13.06 24.99 -13.14
CA LYS A 225 12.82 25.75 -11.91
C LYS A 225 11.32 25.88 -11.60
N GLU A 226 10.48 26.12 -12.61
CA GLU A 226 9.02 26.17 -12.43
C GLU A 226 8.45 24.84 -11.99
N ILE A 227 8.88 23.74 -12.62
CA ILE A 227 8.51 22.36 -12.25
C ILE A 227 8.93 22.06 -10.82
N MET A 228 10.17 22.37 -10.44
CA MET A 228 10.70 22.12 -9.09
C MET A 228 9.97 22.94 -8.02
N ARG A 229 9.66 24.22 -8.30
CA ARG A 229 8.86 25.04 -7.38
C ARG A 229 7.48 24.46 -7.10
N TYR A 230 6.88 23.80 -8.10
CA TYR A 230 5.61 23.11 -7.94
C TYR A 230 5.77 21.76 -7.21
N SER A 231 6.84 21.00 -7.50
CA SER A 231 7.07 19.66 -6.97
C SER A 231 7.54 19.64 -5.52
N THR A 232 8.34 20.62 -5.07
CA THR A 232 8.94 20.64 -3.72
C THR A 232 7.91 20.48 -2.60
N PRO A 233 6.75 21.17 -2.57
CA PRO A 233 5.73 20.94 -1.56
C PRO A 233 5.16 19.50 -1.59
N LEU A 234 5.11 18.86 -2.77
CA LEU A 234 4.60 17.51 -2.92
C LEU A 234 5.53 16.46 -2.29
N ILE A 235 6.85 16.72 -2.28
CA ILE A 235 7.84 15.89 -1.60
C ILE A 235 7.49 15.81 -0.11
N ILE A 236 7.31 16.96 0.54
CA ILE A 236 7.04 17.03 1.99
C ILE A 236 5.76 16.26 2.34
N VAL A 237 4.69 16.45 1.56
CA VAL A 237 3.42 15.75 1.77
C VAL A 237 3.56 14.25 1.54
N GLY A 238 4.30 13.86 0.50
CA GLY A 238 4.58 12.47 0.18
C GLY A 238 5.37 11.78 1.30
N LEU A 239 6.46 12.39 1.75
CA LEU A 239 7.27 11.85 2.86
C LEU A 239 6.46 11.73 4.15
N ALA A 240 5.65 12.73 4.50
CA ALA A 240 4.77 12.66 5.66
C ALA A 240 3.73 11.53 5.53
N GLY A 241 3.24 11.25 4.31
CA GLY A 241 2.39 10.09 4.05
C GLY A 241 3.10 8.76 4.33
N MET A 242 4.35 8.63 3.90
CA MET A 242 5.15 7.41 4.13
C MET A 242 5.52 7.21 5.60
N VAL A 243 5.68 8.27 6.37
CA VAL A 243 5.86 8.17 7.84
C VAL A 243 4.70 7.39 8.46
N ASN A 244 3.47 7.68 8.04
CA ASN A 244 2.28 6.99 8.56
C ASN A 244 2.11 5.55 8.04
N GLU A 245 2.67 5.22 6.87
CA GLU A 245 2.38 3.96 6.18
C GLU A 245 3.49 2.90 6.34
N THR A 246 4.76 3.31 6.36
CA THR A 246 5.88 2.36 6.28
C THR A 246 6.99 2.57 7.28
N LEU A 247 7.10 3.75 7.91
CA LEU A 247 8.24 4.09 8.75
C LEU A 247 8.32 3.25 10.03
N ASP A 248 7.20 2.66 10.45
CA ASP A 248 7.15 1.70 11.55
C ASP A 248 8.11 0.52 11.33
N ARG A 249 8.08 -0.09 10.15
CA ARG A 249 8.93 -1.24 9.77
C ARG A 249 10.28 -0.80 9.23
N ALA A 250 10.34 0.38 8.59
CA ALA A 250 11.58 0.89 8.02
C ALA A 250 12.56 1.38 9.10
N PHE A 251 12.07 2.05 10.13
CA PHE A 251 12.90 2.77 11.09
C PHE A 251 12.53 2.49 12.55
N PHE A 252 11.26 2.61 12.94
CA PHE A 252 10.92 2.57 14.36
C PHE A 252 11.14 1.20 15.00
N LEU A 253 10.67 0.11 14.39
CA LEU A 253 10.89 -1.23 14.95
C LEU A 253 12.38 -1.58 15.02
N PRO A 254 13.19 -1.39 13.95
CA PRO A 254 14.62 -1.68 14.01
C PRO A 254 15.37 -0.94 15.12
N HIS A 255 14.96 0.28 15.49
CA HIS A 255 15.71 1.15 16.39
C HIS A 255 15.15 1.26 17.81
N PHE A 256 13.87 0.98 18.02
CA PHE A 256 13.18 1.22 19.29
C PHE A 256 12.65 -0.05 19.97
N LEU A 257 12.80 -1.23 19.35
CA LEU A 257 12.52 -2.49 20.05
C LEU A 257 13.52 -2.69 21.18
N SER A 258 13.00 -2.97 22.38
CA SER A 258 13.81 -3.14 23.61
C SER A 258 14.39 -4.56 23.73
N TYR A 259 14.78 -5.18 22.62
CA TYR A 259 15.48 -6.47 22.63
C TYR A 259 16.98 -6.28 22.65
N THR A 260 17.68 -7.09 23.44
CA THR A 260 19.13 -7.04 23.59
C THR A 260 19.88 -7.71 22.44
N ASN A 261 19.20 -8.60 21.70
CA ASN A 261 19.80 -9.38 20.63
C ASN A 261 19.21 -8.97 19.25
N THR A 262 20.08 -8.68 18.29
CA THR A 262 19.69 -8.33 16.91
C THR A 262 18.84 -9.44 16.25
N ASN A 263 19.08 -10.71 16.58
CA ASN A 263 18.30 -11.82 16.06
C ASN A 263 16.83 -11.77 16.51
N ASP A 264 16.56 -11.30 17.72
CA ASP A 264 15.20 -11.18 18.26
C ASP A 264 14.49 -9.97 17.67
N ILE A 265 15.23 -8.88 17.40
CA ILE A 265 14.73 -7.72 16.64
C ILE A 265 14.33 -8.15 15.24
N ASN A 266 15.21 -8.86 14.52
CA ASN A 266 14.93 -9.35 13.18
C ASN A 266 13.73 -10.33 13.16
N HIS A 267 13.65 -11.22 14.16
CA HIS A 267 12.49 -12.10 14.30
C HIS A 267 11.19 -11.29 14.42
N ALA A 268 11.14 -10.34 15.34
CA ALA A 268 9.96 -9.50 15.57
C ALA A 268 9.55 -8.70 14.32
N ILE A 269 10.52 -8.13 13.58
CA ILE A 269 10.27 -7.38 12.33
C ILE A 269 9.73 -8.32 11.26
N GLY A 270 10.32 -9.49 11.10
CA GLY A 270 9.89 -10.50 10.12
C GLY A 270 8.48 -11.00 10.40
N VAL A 271 8.15 -11.29 11.66
CA VAL A 271 6.82 -11.71 12.09
C VAL A 271 5.81 -10.59 11.84
N TYR A 272 6.03 -9.41 12.40
CA TYR A 272 5.09 -8.28 12.29
C TYR A 272 4.88 -7.86 10.83
N GLY A 273 5.96 -7.72 10.06
CA GLY A 273 5.89 -7.28 8.65
C GLY A 273 5.09 -8.24 7.76
N ASN A 274 5.11 -9.55 8.04
CA ASN A 274 4.31 -10.52 7.30
C ASN A 274 2.87 -10.61 7.82
N VAL A 275 2.65 -10.56 9.14
CA VAL A 275 1.30 -10.55 9.73
C VAL A 275 0.54 -9.27 9.34
N TYR A 276 1.23 -8.12 9.25
CA TYR A 276 0.67 -6.86 8.72
C TYR A 276 -0.04 -7.06 7.38
N LYS A 277 0.48 -7.96 6.52
CA LYS A 277 -0.08 -8.23 5.19
C LYS A 277 -1.47 -8.84 5.24
N LEU A 278 -1.87 -9.50 6.32
CA LEU A 278 -3.25 -9.99 6.49
C LEU A 278 -4.25 -8.83 6.59
N SER A 279 -3.83 -7.67 7.10
CA SER A 279 -4.69 -6.47 7.15
C SER A 279 -4.81 -5.76 5.79
N ILE A 280 -3.90 -6.03 4.83
CA ILE A 280 -3.89 -5.42 3.50
C ILE A 280 -5.12 -5.83 2.66
N LEU A 281 -5.78 -6.95 2.96
CA LEU A 281 -7.01 -7.35 2.26
C LEU A 281 -8.06 -6.23 2.23
N ILE A 282 -8.24 -5.52 3.36
CA ILE A 282 -9.14 -4.35 3.42
C ILE A 282 -8.61 -3.20 2.57
N THR A 283 -7.30 -2.93 2.58
CA THR A 283 -6.72 -1.83 1.80
C THR A 283 -6.80 -2.06 0.30
N LEU A 284 -6.70 -3.30 -0.17
CA LEU A 284 -6.91 -3.64 -1.59
C LEU A 284 -8.33 -3.26 -2.03
N PHE A 285 -9.33 -3.59 -1.21
CA PHE A 285 -10.71 -3.18 -1.48
C PHE A 285 -10.88 -1.65 -1.46
N ILE A 286 -10.31 -0.96 -0.45
CA ILE A 286 -10.36 0.50 -0.33
C ILE A 286 -9.78 1.16 -1.59
N GLN A 287 -8.67 0.65 -2.10
CA GLN A 287 -8.03 1.18 -3.31
C GLN A 287 -8.87 0.92 -4.58
N ALA A 288 -9.45 -0.28 -4.70
CA ALA A 288 -10.37 -0.60 -5.79
C ALA A 288 -11.59 0.33 -5.78
N PHE A 289 -12.19 0.52 -4.61
CA PHE A 289 -13.31 1.43 -4.42
C PHE A 289 -12.93 2.88 -4.77
N ARG A 290 -11.79 3.36 -4.29
CA ARG A 290 -11.31 4.73 -4.53
C ARG A 290 -11.13 5.03 -6.01
N LEU A 291 -10.63 4.07 -6.81
CA LEU A 291 -10.46 4.22 -8.26
C LEU A 291 -11.79 4.47 -9.00
N GLY A 292 -12.87 3.87 -8.53
CA GLY A 292 -14.21 4.09 -9.09
C GLY A 292 -14.93 5.30 -8.49
N ALA A 293 -14.83 5.46 -7.17
CA ALA A 293 -15.56 6.48 -6.44
C ALA A 293 -15.03 7.91 -6.70
N GLU A 294 -13.72 8.09 -6.83
CA GLU A 294 -13.11 9.41 -6.99
C GLU A 294 -13.58 10.13 -8.27
N PRO A 295 -13.50 9.52 -9.48
CA PRO A 295 -14.07 10.12 -10.69
C PRO A 295 -15.58 10.38 -10.60
N PHE A 296 -16.31 9.46 -10.00
CA PHE A 296 -17.75 9.59 -9.80
C PHE A 296 -18.10 10.82 -8.94
N PHE A 297 -17.38 11.06 -7.86
CA PHE A 297 -17.59 12.22 -7.01
C PHE A 297 -17.36 13.54 -7.75
N PHE A 298 -16.30 13.62 -8.55
CA PHE A 298 -16.03 14.83 -9.36
C PHE A 298 -17.10 15.07 -10.43
N GLN A 299 -17.57 14.02 -11.10
CA GLN A 299 -18.59 14.15 -12.14
C GLN A 299 -19.93 14.65 -11.58
N HIS A 300 -20.27 14.24 -10.35
CA HIS A 300 -21.54 14.60 -9.72
C HIS A 300 -21.46 15.83 -8.81
N ALA A 301 -20.30 16.48 -8.73
CA ALA A 301 -20.08 17.60 -7.82
C ALA A 301 -21.03 18.79 -8.03
N ALA A 302 -21.47 19.02 -9.28
CA ALA A 302 -22.40 20.12 -9.65
C ALA A 302 -23.87 19.77 -9.39
N HIS A 303 -24.22 18.51 -9.08
CA HIS A 303 -25.62 18.14 -8.84
C HIS A 303 -26.11 18.62 -7.46
N ALA A 304 -27.36 19.06 -7.37
CA ALA A 304 -27.96 19.59 -6.15
C ALA A 304 -27.99 18.57 -4.99
N ASP A 305 -28.08 17.27 -5.31
CA ASP A 305 -28.12 16.16 -4.33
C ASP A 305 -26.75 15.51 -4.07
N ALA A 306 -25.66 16.06 -4.64
CA ALA A 306 -24.30 15.50 -4.55
C ALA A 306 -23.90 15.15 -3.10
N LYS A 307 -24.12 16.08 -2.16
CA LYS A 307 -23.77 15.89 -0.75
C LYS A 307 -24.53 14.73 -0.09
N ILE A 308 -25.81 14.57 -0.42
CA ILE A 308 -26.66 13.47 0.08
C ILE A 308 -26.15 12.13 -0.48
N MET A 309 -25.78 12.13 -1.76
CA MET A 309 -25.25 10.96 -2.43
C MET A 309 -23.89 10.55 -1.83
N TYR A 310 -22.98 11.51 -1.57
CA TYR A 310 -21.70 11.22 -0.91
C TYR A 310 -21.90 10.61 0.49
N ALA A 311 -22.84 11.15 1.27
CA ALA A 311 -23.18 10.59 2.57
C ALA A 311 -23.73 9.16 2.48
N ARG A 312 -24.52 8.87 1.45
CA ARG A 312 -25.06 7.52 1.19
C ARG A 312 -23.96 6.53 0.79
N ILE A 313 -23.06 6.93 -0.10
CA ILE A 313 -21.91 6.12 -0.50
C ILE A 313 -21.03 5.79 0.70
N MET A 314 -20.71 6.77 1.54
CA MET A 314 -19.96 6.57 2.78
C MET A 314 -20.64 5.52 3.67
N LYS A 315 -21.95 5.56 3.80
CA LYS A 315 -22.70 4.60 4.62
C LYS A 315 -22.52 3.17 4.14
N TYR A 316 -22.75 2.91 2.85
CA TYR A 316 -22.56 1.55 2.30
C TYR A 316 -21.11 1.09 2.31
N PHE A 317 -20.20 2.02 2.14
CA PHE A 317 -18.77 1.74 2.24
C PHE A 317 -18.38 1.28 3.65
N VAL A 318 -18.82 1.97 4.70
CA VAL A 318 -18.57 1.57 6.10
C VAL A 318 -19.25 0.24 6.44
N MET A 319 -20.48 0.00 5.94
CA MET A 319 -21.14 -1.30 6.10
C MET A 319 -20.32 -2.45 5.51
N LEU A 320 -19.80 -2.27 4.30
CA LEU A 320 -19.00 -3.29 3.64
C LEU A 320 -17.65 -3.50 4.33
N LEU A 321 -16.96 -2.41 4.73
CA LEU A 321 -15.73 -2.51 5.49
C LEU A 321 -15.91 -3.23 6.84
N SER A 322 -17.05 -3.01 7.51
CA SER A 322 -17.34 -3.71 8.78
C SER A 322 -17.62 -5.20 8.59
N ILE A 323 -18.26 -5.60 7.48
CA ILE A 323 -18.40 -7.02 7.13
C ILE A 323 -17.02 -7.62 6.82
N MET A 324 -16.17 -6.93 6.05
CA MET A 324 -14.82 -7.40 5.74
C MET A 324 -13.95 -7.50 6.99
N PHE A 325 -14.09 -6.56 7.93
CA PHE A 325 -13.42 -6.62 9.22
C PHE A 325 -13.77 -7.93 9.96
N LEU A 326 -15.04 -8.26 10.08
CA LEU A 326 -15.49 -9.48 10.73
C LEU A 326 -15.03 -10.73 9.96
N ALA A 327 -15.08 -10.71 8.63
CA ALA A 327 -14.63 -11.80 7.77
C ALA A 327 -13.13 -12.08 7.87
N VAL A 328 -12.31 -11.09 8.25
CA VAL A 328 -10.88 -11.30 8.49
C VAL A 328 -10.63 -11.59 9.97
N ALA A 329 -11.16 -10.77 10.89
CA ALA A 329 -10.86 -10.84 12.31
C ALA A 329 -11.36 -12.14 12.98
N MET A 330 -12.58 -12.61 12.64
CA MET A 330 -13.13 -13.83 13.21
C MET A 330 -12.58 -15.12 12.57
N TYR A 331 -11.96 -15.01 11.38
CA TYR A 331 -11.37 -16.15 10.66
C TYR A 331 -9.83 -16.11 10.67
N LEU A 332 -9.21 -15.42 11.63
CA LEU A 332 -7.74 -15.42 11.76
C LEU A 332 -7.16 -16.80 11.94
N ASN A 333 -7.90 -17.74 12.54
CA ASN A 333 -7.55 -19.16 12.63
C ASN A 333 -7.45 -19.85 11.27
N VAL A 334 -8.08 -19.32 10.21
CA VAL A 334 -7.94 -19.75 8.82
C VAL A 334 -6.89 -18.92 8.09
N TRP A 335 -6.97 -17.58 8.23
CA TRP A 335 -6.07 -16.66 7.54
C TRP A 335 -4.60 -16.85 7.95
N LYS A 336 -4.30 -17.36 9.17
CA LYS A 336 -2.93 -17.65 9.61
C LYS A 336 -2.19 -18.60 8.67
N TYR A 337 -2.89 -19.53 8.00
CA TYR A 337 -2.27 -20.47 7.05
C TYR A 337 -1.81 -19.82 5.73
N PHE A 338 -2.19 -18.56 5.50
CA PHE A 338 -1.56 -17.74 4.46
C PHE A 338 -0.08 -17.49 4.76
N LEU A 339 0.27 -17.43 6.05
CA LEU A 339 1.64 -17.43 6.55
C LEU A 339 2.03 -18.89 6.87
N ARG A 340 2.81 -19.50 5.99
CA ARG A 340 3.00 -20.96 5.97
C ARG A 340 3.66 -21.56 7.21
N LYS A 341 4.62 -20.83 7.84
CA LYS A 341 5.32 -21.34 9.03
C LYS A 341 4.65 -20.82 10.32
N PRO A 342 4.46 -21.67 11.34
CA PRO A 342 3.88 -21.28 12.63
C PRO A 342 4.65 -20.16 13.34
N SER A 343 5.96 -20.05 13.11
CA SER A 343 6.80 -18.99 13.68
C SER A 343 6.36 -17.56 13.34
N TYR A 344 5.48 -17.38 12.35
CA TYR A 344 4.89 -16.08 12.03
C TYR A 344 3.60 -15.79 12.81
N TRP A 345 2.98 -16.77 13.46
CA TRP A 345 1.63 -16.61 14.01
C TRP A 345 1.56 -15.87 15.34
N GLU A 346 2.69 -15.68 16.02
CA GLU A 346 2.73 -15.00 17.32
C GLU A 346 2.21 -13.56 17.28
N ALA A 347 2.37 -12.82 16.15
CA ALA A 347 1.87 -11.46 16.01
C ALA A 347 0.43 -11.37 15.47
N LEU A 348 -0.31 -12.49 15.30
CA LEU A 348 -1.70 -12.47 14.83
C LEU A 348 -2.62 -11.52 15.61
N PRO A 349 -2.48 -11.32 16.93
CA PRO A 349 -3.29 -10.32 17.65
C PRO A 349 -3.12 -8.89 17.14
N THR A 350 -2.01 -8.55 16.45
CA THR A 350 -1.82 -7.20 15.87
C THR A 350 -2.72 -6.94 14.65
N VAL A 351 -3.27 -7.99 14.04
CA VAL A 351 -4.12 -7.85 12.84
C VAL A 351 -5.38 -7.04 13.16
N VAL A 352 -5.99 -7.23 14.32
CA VAL A 352 -7.24 -6.55 14.68
C VAL A 352 -7.07 -5.03 14.76
N PRO A 353 -6.13 -4.46 15.52
CA PRO A 353 -5.90 -3.01 15.51
C PRO A 353 -5.49 -2.51 14.11
N LEU A 354 -4.75 -3.28 13.31
CA LEU A 354 -4.41 -2.90 11.94
C LEU A 354 -5.63 -2.90 11.00
N LEU A 355 -6.56 -3.83 11.16
CA LEU A 355 -7.83 -3.82 10.41
C LEU A 355 -8.67 -2.59 10.76
N ILE A 356 -8.76 -2.23 12.04
CA ILE A 356 -9.44 -1.01 12.50
C ILE A 356 -8.76 0.24 11.91
N ALA A 357 -7.43 0.29 11.95
CA ALA A 357 -6.65 1.36 11.35
C ALA A 357 -6.98 1.52 9.86
N ASN A 358 -7.03 0.42 9.11
CA ASN A 358 -7.35 0.42 7.69
C ASN A 358 -8.79 0.88 7.40
N ILE A 359 -9.75 0.58 8.28
CA ILE A 359 -11.12 1.12 8.17
C ILE A 359 -11.10 2.64 8.33
N PHE A 360 -10.40 3.16 9.35
CA PHE A 360 -10.27 4.60 9.55
C PHE A 360 -9.60 5.28 8.36
N LEU A 361 -8.56 4.67 7.79
CA LEU A 361 -7.91 5.13 6.57
C LEU A 361 -8.87 5.14 5.37
N GLY A 362 -9.68 4.10 5.21
CA GLY A 362 -10.69 4.02 4.15
C GLY A 362 -11.75 5.12 4.27
N VAL A 363 -12.26 5.35 5.48
CA VAL A 363 -13.18 6.46 5.77
C VAL A 363 -12.52 7.80 5.49
N TYR A 364 -11.28 8.00 5.93
CA TYR A 364 -10.49 9.19 5.64
C TYR A 364 -10.40 9.46 4.13
N TYR A 365 -10.09 8.45 3.30
CA TYR A 365 -10.03 8.63 1.84
C TYR A 365 -11.35 9.10 1.24
N ASN A 366 -12.48 8.62 1.73
CA ASN A 366 -13.80 9.15 1.31
C ASN A 366 -14.01 10.59 1.78
N LEU A 367 -13.58 10.92 3.00
CA LEU A 367 -13.67 12.27 3.52
C LEU A 367 -12.81 13.25 2.71
N THR A 368 -11.68 12.85 2.14
CA THR A 368 -10.77 13.74 1.40
C THR A 368 -11.41 14.46 0.21
N ILE A 369 -12.57 14.01 -0.25
CA ILE A 369 -13.24 14.59 -1.41
C ILE A 369 -13.57 16.08 -1.21
N TRP A 370 -13.89 16.51 0.00
CA TRP A 370 -14.27 17.89 0.25
C TRP A 370 -13.12 18.87 -0.06
N PHE A 371 -11.90 18.62 0.38
CA PHE A 371 -10.79 19.56 0.12
C PHE A 371 -10.29 19.47 -1.33
N LYS A 372 -10.55 18.37 -2.02
CA LYS A 372 -10.29 18.25 -3.46
C LYS A 372 -11.28 19.07 -4.27
N LEU A 373 -12.58 18.99 -3.94
CA LEU A 373 -13.64 19.75 -4.61
C LEU A 373 -13.54 21.26 -4.35
N THR A 374 -13.09 21.65 -3.15
CA THR A 374 -12.96 23.07 -2.77
C THR A 374 -11.57 23.64 -3.04
N ASN A 375 -10.67 22.92 -3.74
CA ASN A 375 -9.29 23.32 -4.00
C ASN A 375 -8.46 23.62 -2.73
N GLN A 376 -8.83 23.03 -1.59
CA GLN A 376 -8.19 23.25 -0.29
C GLN A 376 -7.13 22.17 0.03
N THR A 377 -6.36 21.74 -0.96
CA THR A 377 -5.36 20.67 -0.83
C THR A 377 -4.28 20.95 0.22
N LYS A 378 -4.00 22.23 0.51
CA LYS A 378 -3.10 22.65 1.60
C LYS A 378 -3.60 22.15 2.97
N ILE A 379 -4.91 22.05 3.16
CA ILE A 379 -5.48 21.52 4.41
C ILE A 379 -5.23 20.02 4.50
N GLY A 380 -5.41 19.28 3.40
CA GLY A 380 -5.04 17.86 3.35
C GLY A 380 -3.56 17.63 3.71
N ALA A 381 -2.65 18.47 3.20
CA ALA A 381 -1.23 18.43 3.55
C ALA A 381 -1.01 18.66 5.07
N ARG A 382 -1.68 19.64 5.68
CA ARG A 382 -1.59 19.90 7.13
C ARG A 382 -2.08 18.70 7.95
N ILE A 383 -3.19 18.07 7.56
CA ILE A 383 -3.69 16.86 8.22
C ILE A 383 -2.63 15.77 8.20
N THR A 384 -2.03 15.50 7.04
CA THR A 384 -1.00 14.47 6.89
C THR A 384 0.25 14.77 7.73
N LEU A 385 0.70 16.03 7.79
CA LEU A 385 1.85 16.44 8.61
C LEU A 385 1.57 16.28 10.13
N ILE A 386 0.38 16.69 10.60
CA ILE A 386 -0.02 16.53 12.01
C ILE A 386 -0.02 15.05 12.40
N THR A 387 -0.59 14.19 11.54
CA THR A 387 -0.65 12.75 11.82
C THR A 387 0.69 12.07 11.67
N ALA A 388 1.58 12.54 10.79
CA ALA A 388 2.96 12.06 10.71
C ALA A 388 3.75 12.38 11.99
N ALA A 389 3.62 13.60 12.54
CA ALA A 389 4.22 13.97 13.81
C ALA A 389 3.67 13.13 14.98
N LEU A 390 2.34 12.91 14.99
CA LEU A 390 1.71 12.04 15.98
C LEU A 390 2.20 10.59 15.86
N SER A 391 2.31 10.06 14.64
CA SER A 391 2.84 8.71 14.38
C SER A 391 4.27 8.58 14.90
N PHE A 392 5.10 9.59 14.66
CA PHE A 392 6.48 9.62 15.15
C PHE A 392 6.52 9.52 16.68
N ILE A 393 5.77 10.36 17.37
CA ILE A 393 5.70 10.39 18.84
C ILE A 393 5.18 9.06 19.40
N LEU A 394 4.07 8.56 18.87
CA LEU A 394 3.44 7.33 19.38
C LEU A 394 4.34 6.10 19.18
N ASN A 395 5.02 5.98 18.04
CA ASN A 395 5.94 4.84 17.83
C ASN A 395 7.11 4.89 18.79
N ILE A 396 7.74 6.06 19.03
CA ILE A 396 8.84 6.20 20.01
C ILE A 396 8.39 5.81 21.42
N VAL A 397 7.15 6.14 21.80
CA VAL A 397 6.65 5.85 23.16
C VAL A 397 6.14 4.41 23.27
N LEU A 398 5.38 3.93 22.31
CA LEU A 398 4.67 2.65 22.44
C LEU A 398 5.51 1.43 22.05
N ILE A 399 6.47 1.56 21.14
CA ILE A 399 7.29 0.41 20.73
C ILE A 399 8.18 -0.09 21.87
N PRO A 400 8.89 0.74 22.65
CA PRO A 400 9.65 0.26 23.80
C PRO A 400 8.79 -0.44 24.86
N LEU A 401 7.54 -0.01 25.02
CA LEU A 401 6.61 -0.53 26.04
C LEU A 401 5.89 -1.82 25.59
N LEU A 402 5.49 -1.89 24.34
CA LEU A 402 4.57 -2.92 23.83
C LEU A 402 5.13 -3.69 22.62
N GLY A 403 6.39 -3.43 22.25
CA GLY A 403 6.98 -4.05 21.06
C GLY A 403 6.23 -3.66 19.79
N TYR A 404 6.13 -4.59 18.85
CA TYR A 404 5.39 -4.38 17.59
C TYR A 404 3.87 -4.19 17.78
N TYR A 405 3.30 -4.57 18.93
CA TYR A 405 1.91 -4.21 19.28
C TYR A 405 1.74 -2.71 19.43
N GLY A 406 2.75 -2.04 19.99
CA GLY A 406 2.79 -0.59 20.12
C GLY A 406 2.70 0.10 18.76
N SER A 407 3.38 -0.43 17.74
CA SER A 407 3.31 0.09 16.37
C SER A 407 1.91 -0.09 15.76
N ALA A 408 1.28 -1.24 15.95
CA ALA A 408 -0.09 -1.48 15.46
C ALA A 408 -1.09 -0.52 16.10
N ILE A 409 -0.97 -0.28 17.41
CA ILE A 409 -1.81 0.69 18.14
C ILE A 409 -1.53 2.12 17.68
N ALA A 410 -0.25 2.49 17.50
CA ALA A 410 0.14 3.81 16.99
C ALA A 410 -0.52 4.09 15.63
N THR A 411 -0.46 3.13 14.72
CA THR A 411 -1.10 3.23 13.39
C THR A 411 -2.61 3.40 13.49
N MET A 412 -3.26 2.62 14.37
CA MET A 412 -4.71 2.73 14.60
C MET A 412 -5.11 4.11 15.12
N VAL A 413 -4.39 4.63 16.11
CA VAL A 413 -4.65 5.96 16.69
C VAL A 413 -4.40 7.05 15.64
N CYS A 414 -3.29 6.99 14.90
CA CYS A 414 -2.96 7.97 13.87
C CYS A 414 -4.02 8.07 12.78
N TYR A 415 -4.46 6.95 12.23
CA TYR A 415 -5.50 6.95 11.20
C TYR A 415 -6.86 7.35 11.76
N GLY A 416 -7.15 7.03 13.03
CA GLY A 416 -8.34 7.51 13.74
C GLY A 416 -8.34 9.04 13.88
N VAL A 417 -7.24 9.62 14.34
CA VAL A 417 -7.06 11.08 14.44
C VAL A 417 -7.16 11.74 13.06
N GLN A 418 -6.50 11.15 12.05
CA GLN A 418 -6.54 11.64 10.67
C GLN A 418 -7.98 11.71 10.14
N MET A 419 -8.77 10.66 10.37
CA MET A 419 -10.19 10.60 10.01
C MET A 419 -11.00 11.67 10.73
N VAL A 420 -10.84 11.79 12.05
CA VAL A 420 -11.62 12.73 12.88
C VAL A 420 -11.31 14.18 12.52
N VAL A 421 -10.03 14.54 12.40
CA VAL A 421 -9.61 15.90 12.02
C VAL A 421 -10.10 16.24 10.61
N CYS A 422 -9.99 15.31 9.65
CA CYS A 422 -10.50 15.52 8.29
C CYS A 422 -12.03 15.74 8.28
N TYR A 423 -12.77 14.99 9.08
CA TYR A 423 -14.22 15.18 9.23
C TYR A 423 -14.57 16.55 9.85
N GLN A 424 -13.93 16.92 10.95
CA GLN A 424 -14.21 18.19 11.65
C GLN A 424 -13.92 19.40 10.76
N TRP A 425 -12.79 19.39 10.06
CA TRP A 425 -12.47 20.47 9.12
C TRP A 425 -13.38 20.46 7.90
N GLY A 426 -13.72 19.26 7.38
CA GLY A 426 -14.69 19.13 6.30
C GLY A 426 -16.06 19.70 6.64
N LYS A 427 -16.54 19.50 7.87
CA LYS A 427 -17.78 20.09 8.35
C LYS A 427 -17.78 21.62 8.30
N LYS A 428 -16.61 22.24 8.53
CA LYS A 428 -16.45 23.70 8.50
C LYS A 428 -16.43 24.26 7.07
N TYR A 429 -15.76 23.59 6.13
CA TYR A 429 -15.53 24.11 4.78
C TYR A 429 -16.52 23.61 3.73
N TYR A 430 -16.98 22.37 3.86
CA TYR A 430 -17.90 21.73 2.92
C TYR A 430 -18.73 20.67 3.67
N ALA A 431 -19.76 21.11 4.35
CA ALA A 431 -20.59 20.25 5.17
C ALA A 431 -21.34 19.22 4.32
N ILE A 432 -20.97 17.94 4.47
CA ILE A 432 -21.67 16.79 3.92
C ILE A 432 -22.50 16.18 5.08
N PRO A 433 -23.80 15.87 4.88
CA PRO A 433 -24.68 15.39 5.92
C PRO A 433 -24.43 13.89 6.23
N TYR A 434 -23.25 13.57 6.72
CA TYR A 434 -22.94 12.20 7.15
C TYR A 434 -23.77 11.83 8.38
N ALA A 435 -24.40 10.66 8.33
CA ALA A 435 -25.13 10.10 9.48
C ALA A 435 -24.14 9.49 10.50
N VAL A 436 -23.30 10.33 11.14
CA VAL A 436 -22.19 9.90 11.99
C VAL A 436 -22.64 8.93 13.07
N LYS A 437 -23.75 9.22 13.78
CA LYS A 437 -24.32 8.33 14.81
C LYS A 437 -24.58 6.92 14.25
N LYS A 438 -25.14 6.83 13.04
CA LYS A 438 -25.44 5.55 12.39
C LYS A 438 -24.17 4.85 11.93
N LEU A 439 -23.20 5.58 11.36
CA LEU A 439 -21.90 5.03 10.95
C LEU A 439 -21.13 4.46 12.14
N SER A 440 -21.07 5.24 13.25
CA SER A 440 -20.44 4.78 14.49
C SER A 440 -21.15 3.57 15.08
N ALA A 441 -22.50 3.57 15.09
CA ALA A 441 -23.27 2.43 15.59
C ALA A 441 -23.02 1.15 14.78
N ILE A 442 -22.92 1.22 13.45
CA ILE A 442 -22.58 0.08 12.59
C ILE A 442 -21.19 -0.47 12.95
N PHE A 443 -20.21 0.42 13.11
CA PHE A 443 -18.83 0.01 13.42
C PHE A 443 -18.72 -0.54 14.85
N ILE A 444 -19.34 0.12 15.85
CA ILE A 444 -19.36 -0.37 17.24
C ILE A 444 -20.06 -1.73 17.31
N LEU A 445 -21.15 -1.91 16.57
CA LEU A 445 -21.82 -3.23 16.50
C LEU A 445 -20.88 -4.30 15.96
N ALA A 446 -20.07 -4.00 14.93
CA ALA A 446 -19.07 -4.96 14.44
C ALA A 446 -18.03 -5.30 15.52
N LEU A 447 -17.55 -4.30 16.26
CA LEU A 447 -16.60 -4.54 17.37
C LEU A 447 -17.25 -5.37 18.50
N LEU A 448 -18.50 -5.18 18.80
CA LEU A 448 -19.25 -5.99 19.78
C LEU A 448 -19.38 -7.45 19.32
N PHE A 449 -19.72 -7.67 18.04
CA PHE A 449 -19.78 -9.02 17.47
C PHE A 449 -18.41 -9.72 17.52
N TYR A 450 -17.34 -8.99 17.20
CA TYR A 450 -15.99 -9.52 17.36
C TYR A 450 -15.66 -9.79 18.83
N GLY A 451 -16.02 -8.91 19.75
CA GLY A 451 -15.79 -9.09 21.19
C GLY A 451 -16.52 -10.31 21.74
N VAL A 452 -17.79 -10.56 21.33
CA VAL A 452 -18.54 -11.77 21.66
C VAL A 452 -17.82 -13.01 21.10
N TYR A 453 -17.45 -13.01 19.82
CA TYR A 453 -16.69 -14.10 19.22
C TYR A 453 -15.39 -14.38 19.99
N TRP A 454 -14.60 -13.34 20.25
CA TRP A 454 -13.33 -13.42 20.97
C TRP A 454 -13.51 -14.02 22.37
N GLY A 455 -14.51 -13.55 23.12
CA GLY A 455 -14.79 -14.05 24.46
C GLY A 455 -15.20 -15.53 24.46
N PHE A 456 -16.11 -15.92 23.56
CA PHE A 456 -16.51 -17.34 23.45
C PHE A 456 -15.35 -18.25 23.05
N VAL A 457 -14.54 -17.85 22.08
CA VAL A 457 -13.41 -18.66 21.63
C VAL A 457 -12.36 -18.77 22.72
N LYS A 458 -11.97 -17.64 23.36
CA LYS A 458 -10.91 -17.61 24.35
C LYS A 458 -11.25 -18.34 25.65
N TYR A 459 -12.49 -18.27 26.11
CA TYR A 459 -12.86 -18.80 27.43
C TYR A 459 -13.62 -20.16 27.37
N ILE A 460 -14.22 -20.51 26.23
CA ILE A 460 -15.10 -21.68 26.14
C ILE A 460 -14.60 -22.68 25.10
N ILE A 461 -14.25 -22.23 23.87
CA ILE A 461 -14.00 -23.14 22.75
C ILE A 461 -12.54 -23.59 22.69
N SER A 462 -11.58 -22.67 22.78
CA SER A 462 -10.14 -22.91 22.65
C SER A 462 -9.35 -22.06 23.65
N PRO A 463 -9.41 -22.37 24.96
CA PRO A 463 -8.77 -21.57 25.99
C PRO A 463 -7.25 -21.49 25.86
N ASN A 464 -6.60 -22.55 25.34
CA ASN A 464 -5.16 -22.64 25.24
C ASN A 464 -4.57 -21.88 24.03
N ASP A 465 -5.26 -21.91 22.89
CA ASP A 465 -4.87 -21.15 21.68
C ASP A 465 -6.12 -20.66 20.95
N MET A 466 -6.37 -19.36 21.06
CA MET A 466 -7.51 -18.69 20.42
C MET A 466 -7.49 -18.82 18.89
N TYR A 467 -6.31 -19.01 18.31
CA TYR A 467 -6.13 -19.10 16.86
C TYR A 467 -6.10 -20.54 16.35
N ASP A 468 -6.35 -21.53 17.21
CA ASP A 468 -6.45 -22.91 16.79
C ASP A 468 -7.60 -23.12 15.81
N LEU A 469 -7.37 -23.99 14.81
CA LEU A 469 -8.39 -24.32 13.83
C LEU A 469 -9.45 -25.24 14.46
N ASN A 470 -10.49 -24.63 15.00
CA ASN A 470 -11.59 -25.34 15.68
C ASN A 470 -12.89 -25.20 14.90
N LYS A 471 -13.56 -26.32 14.62
CA LYS A 471 -14.84 -26.36 13.90
C LYS A 471 -15.92 -25.52 14.59
N ASN A 472 -15.99 -25.56 15.92
CA ASN A 472 -16.99 -24.81 16.69
C ASN A 472 -16.73 -23.30 16.61
N ALA A 473 -15.46 -22.87 16.59
CA ALA A 473 -15.09 -21.47 16.37
C ALA A 473 -15.49 -20.99 14.97
N LEU A 474 -15.32 -21.82 13.95
CA LEU A 474 -15.74 -21.50 12.58
C LEU A 474 -17.26 -21.42 12.45
N LEU A 475 -17.99 -22.32 13.07
CA LEU A 475 -19.46 -22.29 13.08
C LEU A 475 -19.98 -21.03 13.80
N LEU A 476 -19.39 -20.68 14.94
CA LEU A 476 -19.72 -19.46 15.67
C LEU A 476 -19.41 -18.20 14.82
N ALA A 477 -18.22 -18.13 14.21
CA ALA A 477 -17.83 -17.03 13.33
C ALA A 477 -18.84 -16.85 12.19
N THR A 478 -19.21 -17.97 11.53
CA THR A 478 -20.16 -17.95 10.41
C THR A 478 -21.55 -17.51 10.86
N GLY A 479 -22.04 -18.05 11.97
CA GLY A 479 -23.35 -17.66 12.54
C GLY A 479 -23.41 -16.19 12.90
N LEU A 480 -22.35 -15.67 13.58
CA LEU A 480 -22.26 -14.26 13.93
C LEU A 480 -22.13 -13.35 12.69
N LEU A 481 -21.34 -13.73 11.69
CA LEU A 481 -21.19 -12.98 10.46
C LEU A 481 -22.51 -12.89 9.66
N LEU A 482 -23.23 -13.99 9.56
CA LEU A 482 -24.55 -14.05 8.92
C LEU A 482 -25.57 -13.20 9.68
N LEU A 483 -25.59 -13.32 11.01
CA LEU A 483 -26.49 -12.52 11.87
C LEU A 483 -26.18 -11.02 11.72
N TYR A 484 -24.91 -10.62 11.76
CA TYR A 484 -24.49 -9.23 11.54
C TYR A 484 -24.95 -8.71 10.17
N THR A 485 -24.69 -9.48 9.11
CA THR A 485 -25.08 -9.11 7.75
C THR A 485 -26.60 -9.01 7.61
N TYR A 486 -27.36 -9.91 8.26
CA TYR A 486 -28.82 -9.87 8.30
C TYR A 486 -29.34 -8.62 9.02
N ILE A 487 -28.73 -8.25 10.15
CA ILE A 487 -29.09 -7.01 10.89
C ILE A 487 -28.88 -5.79 9.99
N LEU A 488 -27.73 -5.69 9.31
CA LEU A 488 -27.46 -4.59 8.37
C LEU A 488 -28.48 -4.56 7.24
N TYR A 489 -28.82 -5.71 6.66
CA TYR A 489 -29.87 -5.81 5.64
C TYR A 489 -31.23 -5.33 6.16
N ARG A 490 -31.63 -5.73 7.36
CA ARG A 490 -32.90 -5.30 7.99
C ARG A 490 -32.96 -3.79 8.19
N ILE A 491 -31.87 -3.18 8.65
CA ILE A 491 -31.74 -1.73 8.84
C ILE A 491 -31.90 -0.97 7.52
N GLU A 492 -31.40 -1.53 6.40
CA GLU A 492 -31.40 -0.88 5.08
C GLU A 492 -32.44 -1.40 4.11
N ARG A 493 -33.27 -2.39 4.49
CA ARG A 493 -34.22 -3.09 3.63
C ARG A 493 -35.13 -2.16 2.79
N ILE A 494 -35.58 -1.07 3.37
CA ILE A 494 -36.48 -0.11 2.70
C ILE A 494 -35.73 0.58 1.53
N TYR A 495 -34.47 0.97 1.76
CA TYR A 495 -33.65 1.63 0.75
C TYR A 495 -33.15 0.66 -0.34
N ILE A 496 -32.79 -0.55 0.04
CA ILE A 496 -32.33 -1.59 -0.89
C ILE A 496 -33.49 -1.97 -1.84
N LYS A 497 -34.70 -2.18 -1.32
CA LYS A 497 -35.87 -2.45 -2.16
C LYS A 497 -36.15 -1.33 -3.17
N LYS A 498 -36.02 -0.06 -2.78
CA LYS A 498 -36.19 1.10 -3.67
C LYS A 498 -35.12 1.15 -4.78
N LEU A 499 -33.89 0.70 -4.53
CA LEU A 499 -32.82 0.65 -5.55
C LEU A 499 -33.12 -0.40 -6.64
N PHE A 500 -33.59 -1.59 -6.24
CA PHE A 500 -33.92 -2.65 -7.18
C PHE A 500 -35.25 -2.44 -7.92
N SER A 501 -36.20 -1.72 -7.33
CA SER A 501 -37.47 -1.41 -8.00
C SER A 501 -37.36 -0.31 -9.08
N LYS A 502 -36.36 0.58 -9.00
CA LYS A 502 -36.10 1.61 -10.03
C LYS A 502 -35.34 1.11 -11.25
N ASN A 503 -34.72 -0.06 -11.20
CA ASN A 503 -34.05 -0.65 -12.37
C ASN A 503 -34.97 -1.53 -13.21
N ASN A 504 -36.23 -1.74 -12.79
CA ASN A 504 -37.24 -2.51 -13.51
C ASN A 504 -38.38 -1.62 -14.06
N ALA A 505 -38.21 -0.32 -14.08
CA ALA A 505 -39.03 0.67 -14.75
C ALA A 505 -38.15 1.53 -15.67
#